data_97bbfab31cd5964630300239453513ee
#
_entry.id   97bbfab31cd5964630300239453513ee
#
_cell.length_a   1.000
_cell.length_b   1.000
_cell.length_c   1.000
_cell.angle_alpha   90.00
_cell.angle_beta   90.00
_cell.angle_gamma   90.00
#
_symmetry.space_group_name_H-M   'P 1'
#
loop_
_entity.id
_entity.type
_entity.pdbx_description
1 polymer ?
#
loop_
_entity_poly.entity_id
_entity_poly.type
_entity_poly.pdbx_seq_one_letter_code
_entity_poly.pdbx_strand_id
1 'polypeptide(L)'
;MKLATATVALLCLIGTASAQTRVGPGATPMAGLDDMRTVAPALEKYTQGRLLGDVWKRPGLASRDRGIVTLAALIARNQTIEMRYYLNLALDNGVKPREISEIITHLAFYSGWGNAMAAVAVAKDVFAQRKIGTDQLPAASPQLLPLDQGAEAQRATRVEEQFGTVAPGVVQNTTDLLFRDLWLRPDLAPRDRSLVTVSALIASGQVAQIPYHLNRAMDNGLTQAQASETLTHLAFYVGWPNVFSALPVAKDVFEKRTR
;
A
#
# COMPACT_ATOMS: atom_id res chain seq x y z
N MET A 1 -26.47 -24.09 76.05
CA MET A 1 -25.82 -24.58 74.80
C MET A 1 -26.43 -23.81 73.64
N LYS A 2 -25.75 -22.82 73.14
CA LYS A 2 -26.17 -22.04 71.92
C LYS A 2 -25.08 -22.21 70.85
N LEU A 3 -25.44 -22.91 69.79
CA LEU A 3 -24.58 -23.02 68.63
C LEU A 3 -24.61 -21.70 67.86
N ALA A 4 -23.40 -21.15 67.52
CA ALA A 4 -23.22 -20.02 66.63
C ALA A 4 -22.90 -20.57 65.28
N THR A 5 -23.74 -20.24 64.29
CA THR A 5 -23.52 -20.55 62.84
C THR A 5 -22.70 -19.44 62.23
N ALA A 6 -21.51 -19.78 61.79
CA ALA A 6 -20.63 -18.83 61.01
C ALA A 6 -20.96 -18.93 59.53
N THR A 7 -21.45 -17.85 58.97
CA THR A 7 -21.69 -17.72 57.53
C THR A 7 -20.40 -17.23 56.85
N VAL A 8 -19.80 -18.08 55.99
CA VAL A 8 -18.65 -17.72 55.16
C VAL A 8 -19.19 -17.09 53.88
N ALA A 9 -18.92 -15.80 53.70
CA ALA A 9 -19.20 -15.09 52.46
C ALA A 9 -18.07 -15.34 51.43
N LEU A 10 -18.41 -16.05 50.35
CA LEU A 10 -17.52 -16.31 49.21
C LEU A 10 -17.53 -15.09 48.27
N LEU A 11 -16.47 -14.26 48.29
CA LEU A 11 -16.27 -13.17 47.33
C LEU A 11 -15.82 -13.78 45.98
N CYS A 12 -16.74 -13.80 45.01
CA CYS A 12 -16.37 -14.06 43.61
C CYS A 12 -15.67 -12.83 43.02
N LEU A 13 -14.35 -12.90 42.88
CA LEU A 13 -13.57 -11.99 42.05
C LEU A 13 -13.85 -12.29 40.58
N ILE A 14 -14.71 -11.51 39.97
CA ILE A 14 -14.90 -11.51 38.51
C ILE A 14 -13.70 -10.78 37.90
N GLY A 15 -12.66 -11.53 37.54
CA GLY A 15 -11.57 -11.05 36.72
C GLY A 15 -12.09 -10.80 35.32
N THR A 16 -12.15 -9.54 34.90
CA THR A 16 -12.36 -9.16 33.50
C THR A 16 -11.11 -9.57 32.70
N ALA A 17 -11.16 -10.76 32.11
CA ALA A 17 -10.15 -11.17 31.12
C ALA A 17 -10.29 -10.27 29.90
N SER A 18 -9.35 -9.35 29.75
CA SER A 18 -9.15 -8.63 28.48
C SER A 18 -8.91 -9.68 27.39
N ALA A 19 -9.81 -9.73 26.41
CA ALA A 19 -9.66 -10.59 25.25
C ALA A 19 -8.42 -10.11 24.44
N GLN A 20 -7.26 -10.66 24.76
CA GLN A 20 -6.10 -10.57 23.90
C GLN A 20 -6.44 -11.31 22.59
N THR A 21 -6.60 -10.57 21.52
CA THR A 21 -6.71 -11.12 20.18
C THR A 21 -5.46 -11.99 19.95
N ARG A 22 -5.62 -13.31 19.95
CA ARG A 22 -4.53 -14.26 19.63
C ARG A 22 -4.17 -14.01 18.17
N VAL A 23 -3.05 -13.36 17.96
CA VAL A 23 -2.35 -13.33 16.68
C VAL A 23 -1.92 -14.77 16.40
N GLY A 24 -2.26 -15.29 15.21
CA GLY A 24 -1.93 -16.68 14.86
C GLY A 24 -0.42 -16.94 14.91
N PRO A 25 0.03 -18.21 15.06
CA PRO A 25 1.44 -18.53 15.15
C PRO A 25 2.15 -18.15 13.86
N GLY A 26 3.01 -17.13 13.91
CA GLY A 26 3.81 -16.63 12.77
C GLY A 26 3.70 -15.13 12.47
N ALA A 27 2.74 -14.41 13.06
CA ALA A 27 2.61 -12.97 12.82
C ALA A 27 3.75 -12.21 13.52
N THR A 28 4.52 -11.47 12.74
CA THR A 28 5.54 -10.55 13.27
C THR A 28 4.83 -9.45 14.08
N PRO A 29 5.16 -9.24 15.36
CA PRO A 29 4.60 -8.12 16.11
C PRO A 29 4.99 -6.80 15.45
N MET A 30 4.07 -5.81 15.47
CA MET A 30 4.42 -4.45 15.08
C MET A 30 5.49 -3.94 16.03
N ALA A 31 6.65 -3.59 15.51
CA ALA A 31 7.71 -2.99 16.31
C ALA A 31 7.20 -1.69 16.95
N GLY A 32 7.58 -1.46 18.20
CA GLY A 32 7.29 -0.20 18.89
C GLY A 32 5.90 -0.10 19.56
N LEU A 33 5.08 -1.16 19.62
CA LEU A 33 3.80 -1.09 20.35
C LEU A 33 4.00 -0.79 21.85
N ASP A 34 4.99 -1.41 22.47
CA ASP A 34 5.32 -1.14 23.88
C ASP A 34 5.93 0.24 24.06
N ASP A 35 6.74 0.69 23.11
CA ASP A 35 7.28 2.06 23.07
C ASP A 35 6.13 3.08 22.91
N MET A 36 5.18 2.82 22.01
CA MET A 36 3.99 3.68 21.86
C MET A 36 3.22 3.79 23.17
N ARG A 37 3.02 2.68 23.88
CA ARG A 37 2.31 2.69 25.17
C ARG A 37 3.03 3.53 26.21
N THR A 38 4.35 3.49 26.21
CA THR A 38 5.19 4.22 27.16
C THR A 38 5.30 5.69 26.82
N VAL A 39 5.48 6.05 25.53
CA VAL A 39 5.81 7.41 25.09
C VAL A 39 4.58 8.17 24.61
N ALA A 40 3.65 7.49 23.93
CA ALA A 40 2.48 8.09 23.27
C ALA A 40 1.25 7.17 23.41
N PRO A 41 0.68 7.01 24.60
CA PRO A 41 -0.40 6.03 24.85
C PRO A 41 -1.66 6.28 24.02
N ALA A 42 -1.93 7.52 23.63
CA ALA A 42 -3.03 7.82 22.71
C ALA A 42 -2.75 7.28 21.30
N LEU A 43 -1.49 7.32 20.82
CA LEU A 43 -1.10 6.74 19.53
C LEU A 43 -1.30 5.21 19.55
N GLU A 44 -0.90 4.54 20.61
CA GLU A 44 -1.14 3.09 20.78
C GLU A 44 -2.66 2.76 20.71
N LYS A 45 -3.49 3.51 21.43
CA LYS A 45 -4.95 3.37 21.40
C LYS A 45 -5.51 3.54 19.98
N TYR A 46 -5.08 4.55 19.24
CA TYR A 46 -5.54 4.76 17.86
C TYR A 46 -5.01 3.69 16.90
N THR A 47 -3.77 3.23 17.07
CA THR A 47 -3.20 2.15 16.28
C THR A 47 -4.00 0.87 16.44
N GLN A 48 -4.25 0.43 17.67
CA GLN A 48 -4.99 -0.79 17.95
C GLN A 48 -6.47 -0.66 17.58
N GLY A 49 -7.14 0.40 18.06
CA GLY A 49 -8.58 0.54 17.93
C GLY A 49 -9.02 1.01 16.55
N ARG A 50 -8.36 2.01 15.98
CA ARG A 50 -8.78 2.59 14.69
C ARG A 50 -8.04 2.02 13.50
N LEU A 51 -6.70 2.07 13.50
CA LEU A 51 -5.94 1.63 12.33
C LEU A 51 -6.12 0.12 12.09
N LEU A 52 -5.70 -0.71 13.03
CA LEU A 52 -5.75 -2.17 12.89
C LEU A 52 -7.14 -2.74 13.20
N GLY A 53 -7.86 -2.16 14.16
CA GLY A 53 -9.17 -2.65 14.62
C GLY A 53 -10.33 -2.32 13.69
N ASP A 54 -10.27 -1.18 12.99
CA ASP A 54 -11.35 -0.69 12.13
C ASP A 54 -10.88 -0.53 10.68
N VAL A 55 -9.94 0.37 10.36
CA VAL A 55 -9.56 0.73 8.98
C VAL A 55 -9.12 -0.50 8.17
N TRP A 56 -8.33 -1.39 8.73
CA TRP A 56 -7.92 -2.63 8.07
C TRP A 56 -9.07 -3.61 7.80
N LYS A 57 -10.20 -3.48 8.47
CA LYS A 57 -11.36 -4.37 8.37
C LYS A 57 -12.52 -3.79 7.57
N ARG A 58 -12.42 -2.54 7.10
CA ARG A 58 -13.48 -1.90 6.31
C ARG A 58 -13.72 -2.64 4.99
N PRO A 59 -14.98 -2.86 4.58
CA PRO A 59 -15.32 -3.73 3.44
C PRO A 59 -14.98 -3.13 2.07
N GLY A 60 -14.76 -1.80 1.98
CA GLY A 60 -14.57 -1.10 0.70
C GLY A 60 -13.28 -1.42 -0.06
N LEU A 61 -12.29 -2.05 0.61
CA LEU A 61 -11.02 -2.46 0.02
C LEU A 61 -10.56 -3.77 0.65
N ALA A 62 -10.21 -4.75 -0.14
CA ALA A 62 -9.72 -6.04 0.35
C ALA A 62 -8.43 -5.89 1.15
N SER A 63 -8.20 -6.76 2.15
CA SER A 63 -6.98 -6.73 2.98
C SER A 63 -5.70 -6.86 2.16
N ARG A 64 -5.74 -7.64 1.07
CA ARG A 64 -4.64 -7.74 0.10
C ARG A 64 -4.33 -6.38 -0.53
N ASP A 65 -5.34 -5.68 -1.00
CA ASP A 65 -5.18 -4.37 -1.63
C ASP A 65 -4.70 -3.30 -0.63
N ARG A 66 -5.17 -3.38 0.63
CA ARG A 66 -4.64 -2.54 1.72
C ARG A 66 -3.14 -2.77 1.93
N GLY A 67 -2.69 -4.02 1.85
CA GLY A 67 -1.27 -4.36 1.87
C GLY A 67 -0.49 -3.67 0.74
N ILE A 68 -1.00 -3.73 -0.50
CA ILE A 68 -0.40 -3.07 -1.67
C ILE A 68 -0.33 -1.55 -1.47
N VAL A 69 -1.45 -0.92 -1.06
CA VAL A 69 -1.55 0.53 -0.81
C VAL A 69 -0.56 0.97 0.27
N THR A 70 -0.50 0.22 1.37
CA THR A 70 0.41 0.53 2.49
C THR A 70 1.87 0.42 2.05
N LEU A 71 2.25 -0.67 1.36
CA LEU A 71 3.62 -0.83 0.86
C LEU A 71 4.00 0.30 -0.11
N ALA A 72 3.10 0.66 -1.03
CA ALA A 72 3.34 1.76 -1.95
C ALA A 72 3.59 3.09 -1.21
N ALA A 73 2.78 3.40 -0.18
CA ALA A 73 2.95 4.59 0.63
C ALA A 73 4.27 4.60 1.41
N LEU A 74 4.62 3.49 2.06
CA LEU A 74 5.85 3.36 2.84
C LEU A 74 7.10 3.47 1.96
N ILE A 75 7.09 2.83 0.80
CA ILE A 75 8.21 2.92 -0.16
C ILE A 75 8.33 4.35 -0.69
N ALA A 76 7.22 4.97 -1.13
CA ALA A 76 7.24 6.32 -1.67
C ALA A 76 7.77 7.36 -0.67
N ARG A 77 7.56 7.13 0.63
CA ARG A 77 8.00 8.02 1.72
C ARG A 77 9.28 7.57 2.41
N ASN A 78 9.92 6.51 1.94
CA ASN A 78 11.13 5.91 2.54
C ASN A 78 10.97 5.54 4.03
N GLN A 79 9.79 5.04 4.42
CA GLN A 79 9.47 4.67 5.81
C GLN A 79 9.82 3.20 6.06
N THR A 80 11.11 2.92 6.28
CA THR A 80 11.63 1.55 6.38
C THR A 80 11.41 0.89 7.74
N ILE A 81 11.17 1.65 8.80
CA ILE A 81 11.01 1.13 10.17
C ILE A 81 9.79 0.21 10.25
N GLU A 82 8.62 0.69 9.79
CA GLU A 82 7.39 -0.09 9.81
C GLU A 82 7.28 -1.07 8.63
N MET A 83 8.09 -0.87 7.58
CA MET A 83 7.97 -1.63 6.33
C MET A 83 8.10 -3.15 6.54
N ARG A 84 8.96 -3.60 7.47
CA ARG A 84 9.10 -5.02 7.82
C ARG A 84 7.77 -5.64 8.29
N TYR A 85 7.05 -4.93 9.16
CA TYR A 85 5.74 -5.38 9.65
C TYR A 85 4.72 -5.46 8.50
N TYR A 86 4.61 -4.41 7.69
CA TYR A 86 3.62 -4.35 6.61
C TYR A 86 3.97 -5.25 5.41
N LEU A 87 5.25 -5.57 5.15
CA LEU A 87 5.64 -6.62 4.20
C LEU A 87 5.13 -7.99 4.65
N ASN A 88 5.32 -8.32 5.92
CA ASN A 88 4.79 -9.56 6.48
C ASN A 88 3.26 -9.59 6.41
N LEU A 89 2.59 -8.50 6.80
CA LEU A 89 1.14 -8.39 6.76
C LEU A 89 0.59 -8.49 5.33
N ALA A 90 1.25 -7.89 4.35
CA ALA A 90 0.87 -7.99 2.94
C ALA A 90 0.97 -9.44 2.43
N LEU A 91 2.07 -10.14 2.74
CA LEU A 91 2.25 -11.56 2.41
C LEU A 91 1.17 -12.44 3.09
N ASP A 92 0.85 -12.19 4.36
CA ASP A 92 -0.18 -12.90 5.11
C ASP A 92 -1.59 -12.67 4.54
N ASN A 93 -1.82 -11.51 3.93
CA ASN A 93 -3.06 -11.16 3.24
C ASN A 93 -3.07 -11.55 1.74
N GLY A 94 -2.09 -12.32 1.27
CA GLY A 94 -2.08 -12.92 -0.06
C GLY A 94 -1.41 -12.11 -1.16
N VAL A 95 -0.69 -11.03 -0.83
CA VAL A 95 0.23 -10.41 -1.79
C VAL A 95 1.40 -11.34 -2.02
N LYS A 96 1.68 -11.67 -3.28
CA LYS A 96 2.71 -12.67 -3.63
C LYS A 96 4.11 -12.04 -3.62
N PRO A 97 5.17 -12.82 -3.36
CA PRO A 97 6.55 -12.33 -3.42
C PRO A 97 6.90 -11.65 -4.74
N ARG A 98 6.45 -12.20 -5.87
CA ARG A 98 6.63 -11.62 -7.21
C ARG A 98 5.96 -10.26 -7.36
N GLU A 99 4.78 -10.08 -6.77
CA GLU A 99 4.07 -8.80 -6.78
C GLU A 99 4.81 -7.75 -5.94
N ILE A 100 5.34 -8.12 -4.78
CA ILE A 100 6.18 -7.24 -3.95
C ILE A 100 7.43 -6.79 -4.73
N SER A 101 8.09 -7.71 -5.41
CA SER A 101 9.25 -7.40 -6.25
C SER A 101 8.89 -6.42 -7.37
N GLU A 102 7.74 -6.62 -8.05
CA GLU A 102 7.25 -5.71 -9.07
C GLU A 102 6.81 -4.34 -8.51
N ILE A 103 6.24 -4.28 -7.31
CA ILE A 103 5.92 -3.01 -6.62
C ILE A 103 7.19 -2.21 -6.37
N ILE A 104 8.24 -2.84 -5.85
CA ILE A 104 9.54 -2.19 -5.61
C ILE A 104 10.15 -1.69 -6.92
N THR A 105 10.17 -2.55 -7.96
CA THR A 105 10.69 -2.20 -9.29
C THR A 105 9.91 -1.02 -9.88
N HIS A 106 8.58 -1.06 -9.82
CA HIS A 106 7.72 0.00 -10.34
C HIS A 106 7.97 1.34 -9.62
N LEU A 107 8.13 1.31 -8.31
CA LEU A 107 8.33 2.51 -7.50
C LEU A 107 9.75 3.09 -7.62
N ALA A 108 10.72 2.37 -8.17
CA ALA A 108 11.99 2.97 -8.57
C ALA A 108 11.77 4.11 -9.58
N PHE A 109 10.80 3.96 -10.49
CA PHE A 109 10.45 4.96 -11.50
C PHE A 109 9.52 6.07 -10.96
N TYR A 110 8.64 5.76 -10.00
CA TYR A 110 7.65 6.72 -9.49
C TYR A 110 8.05 7.42 -8.19
N SER A 111 8.99 6.84 -7.44
CA SER A 111 9.41 7.36 -6.14
C SER A 111 10.94 7.51 -6.02
N GLY A 112 11.67 7.11 -7.07
CA GLY A 112 13.12 7.20 -7.16
C GLY A 112 13.86 5.96 -6.67
N TRP A 113 15.05 5.74 -7.23
CA TRP A 113 15.90 4.57 -6.99
C TRP A 113 16.27 4.41 -5.53
N GLY A 114 16.57 5.51 -4.81
CA GLY A 114 16.93 5.45 -3.39
C GLY A 114 15.84 4.80 -2.51
N ASN A 115 14.57 5.15 -2.75
CA ASN A 115 13.43 4.58 -2.03
C ASN A 115 13.25 3.09 -2.36
N ALA A 116 13.39 2.72 -3.63
CA ALA A 116 13.32 1.34 -4.06
C ALA A 116 14.45 0.50 -3.43
N MET A 117 15.69 0.99 -3.42
CA MET A 117 16.84 0.30 -2.82
C MET A 117 16.68 0.11 -1.30
N ALA A 118 16.13 1.11 -0.61
CA ALA A 118 15.79 0.97 0.82
C ALA A 118 14.74 -0.14 1.04
N ALA A 119 13.73 -0.21 0.19
CA ALA A 119 12.73 -1.28 0.23
C ALA A 119 13.32 -2.66 -0.09
N VAL A 120 14.25 -2.76 -1.05
CA VAL A 120 14.99 -4.00 -1.36
C VAL A 120 15.71 -4.53 -0.12
N ALA A 121 16.37 -3.65 0.64
CA ALA A 121 17.10 -4.06 1.84
C ALA A 121 16.16 -4.69 2.89
N VAL A 122 14.99 -4.09 3.13
CA VAL A 122 13.99 -4.62 4.06
C VAL A 122 13.36 -5.92 3.53
N ALA A 123 12.99 -5.94 2.23
CA ALA A 123 12.37 -7.11 1.61
C ALA A 123 13.30 -8.33 1.61
N LYS A 124 14.60 -8.14 1.37
CA LYS A 124 15.62 -9.20 1.45
C LYS A 124 15.56 -9.96 2.77
N ASP A 125 15.51 -9.23 3.88
CA ASP A 125 15.47 -9.84 5.21
C ASP A 125 14.16 -10.59 5.46
N VAL A 126 13.02 -10.01 5.05
CA VAL A 126 11.69 -10.64 5.19
C VAL A 126 11.63 -11.91 4.33
N PHE A 127 12.11 -11.85 3.09
CA PHE A 127 12.12 -13.00 2.19
C PHE A 127 13.01 -14.14 2.74
N ALA A 128 14.18 -13.80 3.27
CA ALA A 128 15.06 -14.79 3.91
C ALA A 128 14.38 -15.46 5.11
N GLN A 129 13.74 -14.70 5.99
CA GLN A 129 13.01 -15.22 7.16
C GLN A 129 11.83 -16.13 6.77
N ARG A 130 11.14 -15.80 5.68
CA ARG A 130 10.00 -16.58 5.15
C ARG A 130 10.42 -17.70 4.19
N LYS A 131 11.71 -17.89 3.95
CA LYS A 131 12.25 -18.88 3.00
C LYS A 131 11.69 -18.71 1.59
N ILE A 132 11.49 -17.46 1.17
CA ILE A 132 11.07 -17.10 -0.18
C ILE A 132 12.32 -17.13 -1.07
N GLY A 133 12.34 -18.06 -2.03
CA GLY A 133 13.44 -18.23 -2.98
C GLY A 133 13.28 -17.40 -4.25
N THR A 134 14.33 -17.36 -5.05
CA THR A 134 14.34 -16.63 -6.34
C THR A 134 13.38 -17.19 -7.38
N ASP A 135 13.00 -18.46 -7.25
CA ASP A 135 11.97 -19.13 -8.06
C ASP A 135 10.57 -18.54 -7.88
N GLN A 136 10.34 -17.83 -6.79
CA GLN A 136 9.07 -17.12 -6.49
C GLN A 136 9.07 -15.65 -6.95
N LEU A 137 10.18 -15.19 -7.52
CA LEU A 137 10.33 -13.80 -7.99
C LEU A 137 10.09 -13.71 -9.51
N PRO A 138 9.77 -12.50 -10.04
CA PRO A 138 9.60 -12.32 -11.47
C PRO A 138 10.94 -12.46 -12.21
N ALA A 139 10.88 -12.87 -13.47
CA ALA A 139 12.04 -12.82 -14.35
C ALA A 139 12.52 -11.37 -14.55
N ALA A 140 13.84 -11.18 -14.68
CA ALA A 140 14.38 -9.85 -14.99
C ALA A 140 13.86 -9.31 -16.34
N SER A 141 13.73 -10.20 -17.34
CA SER A 141 13.17 -9.90 -18.66
C SER A 141 12.03 -10.88 -18.95
N PRO A 142 10.80 -10.61 -18.45
CA PRO A 142 9.65 -11.47 -18.70
C PRO A 142 9.07 -11.24 -20.11
N GLN A 143 8.22 -12.15 -20.56
CA GLN A 143 7.36 -11.88 -21.70
C GLN A 143 6.35 -10.79 -21.32
N LEU A 144 6.38 -9.66 -22.02
CA LEU A 144 5.54 -8.51 -21.71
C LEU A 144 4.08 -8.74 -22.14
N LEU A 145 3.16 -8.08 -21.43
CA LEU A 145 1.76 -7.99 -21.82
C LEU A 145 1.61 -7.25 -23.16
N PRO A 146 0.54 -7.51 -23.93
CA PRO A 146 0.27 -6.80 -25.17
C PRO A 146 0.17 -5.29 -24.95
N LEU A 147 0.82 -4.52 -25.83
CA LEU A 147 0.73 -3.07 -25.87
C LEU A 147 -0.50 -2.64 -26.67
N ASP A 148 -1.33 -1.75 -26.12
CA ASP A 148 -2.30 -0.99 -26.89
C ASP A 148 -1.56 0.07 -27.71
N GLN A 149 -1.30 -0.25 -28.98
CA GLN A 149 -0.54 0.60 -29.91
C GLN A 149 -1.21 1.97 -30.12
N GLY A 150 -2.55 2.00 -30.17
CA GLY A 150 -3.31 3.24 -30.40
C GLY A 150 -3.22 4.20 -29.22
N ALA A 151 -3.50 3.69 -28.02
CA ALA A 151 -3.41 4.47 -26.78
C ALA A 151 -1.97 4.95 -26.52
N GLU A 152 -0.97 4.10 -26.76
CA GLU A 152 0.43 4.45 -26.57
C GLU A 152 0.90 5.51 -27.59
N ALA A 153 0.50 5.42 -28.85
CA ALA A 153 0.84 6.43 -29.86
C ALA A 153 0.28 7.81 -29.46
N GLN A 154 -0.97 7.88 -29.04
CA GLN A 154 -1.60 9.12 -28.56
C GLN A 154 -0.89 9.70 -27.33
N ARG A 155 -0.54 8.84 -26.37
CA ARG A 155 0.21 9.26 -25.17
C ARG A 155 1.59 9.82 -25.56
N ALA A 156 2.34 9.07 -26.38
CA ALA A 156 3.69 9.43 -26.79
C ALA A 156 3.71 10.76 -27.55
N THR A 157 2.81 10.95 -28.54
CA THR A 157 2.67 12.20 -29.29
C THR A 157 2.42 13.38 -28.35
N ARG A 158 1.47 13.25 -27.44
CA ARG A 158 1.15 14.33 -26.48
C ARG A 158 2.34 14.71 -25.60
N VAL A 159 3.10 13.73 -25.11
CA VAL A 159 4.26 13.98 -24.26
C VAL A 159 5.41 14.60 -25.08
N GLU A 160 5.60 14.12 -26.32
CA GLU A 160 6.60 14.68 -27.24
C GLU A 160 6.31 16.15 -27.57
N GLU A 161 5.05 16.46 -27.93
CA GLU A 161 4.63 17.84 -28.26
C GLU A 161 4.82 18.81 -27.09
N GLN A 162 4.57 18.34 -25.84
CA GLN A 162 4.68 19.18 -24.67
C GLN A 162 6.10 19.34 -24.12
N PHE A 163 6.91 18.30 -24.21
CA PHE A 163 8.17 18.22 -23.47
C PHE A 163 9.38 17.78 -24.29
N GLY A 164 9.20 17.42 -25.58
CA GLY A 164 10.29 16.91 -26.43
C GLY A 164 11.47 17.88 -26.54
N THR A 165 11.20 19.18 -26.63
CA THR A 165 12.25 20.22 -26.69
C THR A 165 12.82 20.57 -25.30
N VAL A 166 12.14 20.24 -24.21
CA VAL A 166 12.55 20.55 -22.83
C VAL A 166 13.49 19.49 -22.27
N ALA A 167 13.11 18.22 -22.43
CA ALA A 167 13.86 17.10 -21.87
C ALA A 167 13.70 15.84 -22.74
N PRO A 168 14.32 15.78 -23.94
CA PRO A 168 14.14 14.68 -24.90
C PRO A 168 14.49 13.31 -24.31
N GLY A 169 15.53 13.21 -23.47
CA GLY A 169 15.90 11.96 -22.80
C GLY A 169 14.83 11.46 -21.82
N VAL A 170 14.11 12.35 -21.13
CA VAL A 170 12.98 11.97 -20.27
C VAL A 170 11.83 11.45 -21.12
N VAL A 171 11.52 12.13 -22.22
CA VAL A 171 10.43 11.73 -23.15
C VAL A 171 10.73 10.36 -23.76
N GLN A 172 11.94 10.15 -24.24
CA GLN A 172 12.38 8.86 -24.79
C GLN A 172 12.26 7.74 -23.75
N ASN A 173 12.82 7.91 -22.55
CA ASN A 173 12.75 6.90 -21.50
C ASN A 173 11.32 6.67 -21.00
N THR A 174 10.47 7.69 -21.00
CA THR A 174 9.04 7.53 -20.69
C THR A 174 8.37 6.59 -21.70
N THR A 175 8.71 6.68 -22.96
CA THR A 175 8.17 5.80 -23.99
C THR A 175 8.80 4.40 -23.91
N ASP A 176 10.12 4.30 -23.95
CA ASP A 176 10.81 3.03 -24.16
C ASP A 176 10.85 2.18 -22.90
N LEU A 177 11.13 2.76 -21.73
CA LEU A 177 11.26 2.04 -20.48
C LEU A 177 9.97 2.04 -19.64
N LEU A 178 9.29 3.19 -19.55
CA LEU A 178 8.15 3.28 -18.65
C LEU A 178 6.93 2.58 -19.26
N PHE A 179 6.46 3.00 -20.44
CA PHE A 179 5.19 2.51 -21.00
C PHE A 179 5.31 1.30 -21.90
N ARG A 180 6.46 1.06 -22.55
CA ARG A 180 6.69 -0.10 -23.42
C ARG A 180 7.37 -1.28 -22.73
N ASP A 181 7.83 -1.12 -21.47
CA ASP A 181 8.40 -2.21 -20.67
C ASP A 181 7.74 -2.28 -19.29
N LEU A 182 8.06 -1.37 -18.37
CA LEU A 182 7.65 -1.45 -16.96
C LEU A 182 6.14 -1.66 -16.76
N TRP A 183 5.31 -0.91 -17.49
CA TRP A 183 3.85 -1.02 -17.40
C TRP A 183 3.29 -2.31 -18.00
N LEU A 184 4.07 -3.02 -18.80
CA LEU A 184 3.68 -4.26 -19.46
C LEU A 184 4.21 -5.52 -18.77
N ARG A 185 4.95 -5.40 -17.68
CA ARG A 185 5.46 -6.54 -16.93
C ARG A 185 4.31 -7.30 -16.25
N PRO A 186 4.19 -8.65 -16.45
CA PRO A 186 2.97 -9.40 -16.12
C PRO A 186 2.79 -9.73 -14.65
N ASP A 187 3.87 -9.77 -13.85
CA ASP A 187 3.85 -10.28 -12.48
C ASP A 187 3.22 -9.30 -11.45
N LEU A 188 2.75 -8.14 -11.90
CA LEU A 188 1.83 -7.26 -11.18
C LEU A 188 0.70 -6.86 -12.14
N ALA A 189 -0.52 -7.27 -11.86
CA ALA A 189 -1.67 -7.02 -12.71
C ALA A 189 -1.83 -5.51 -13.03
N PRO A 190 -2.28 -5.10 -14.22
CA PRO A 190 -2.42 -3.69 -14.61
C PRO A 190 -3.24 -2.86 -13.61
N ARG A 191 -4.31 -3.43 -13.04
CA ARG A 191 -5.11 -2.81 -11.99
C ARG A 191 -4.28 -2.54 -10.73
N ASP A 192 -3.51 -3.51 -10.28
CA ASP A 192 -2.71 -3.39 -9.06
C ASP A 192 -1.51 -2.46 -9.25
N ARG A 193 -0.89 -2.49 -10.45
CA ARG A 193 0.16 -1.54 -10.84
C ARG A 193 -0.34 -0.10 -10.81
N SER A 194 -1.57 0.12 -11.27
CA SER A 194 -2.23 1.42 -11.20
C SER A 194 -2.54 1.83 -9.76
N LEU A 195 -3.01 0.89 -8.93
CA LEU A 195 -3.25 1.14 -7.50
C LEU A 195 -1.98 1.56 -6.77
N VAL A 196 -0.85 0.89 -7.04
CA VAL A 196 0.48 1.26 -6.54
C VAL A 196 0.84 2.69 -6.94
N THR A 197 0.67 3.02 -8.22
CA THR A 197 1.02 4.35 -8.76
C THR A 197 0.20 5.45 -8.09
N VAL A 198 -1.12 5.31 -8.05
CA VAL A 198 -2.02 6.31 -7.42
C VAL A 198 -1.68 6.47 -5.94
N SER A 199 -1.43 5.36 -5.22
CA SER A 199 -1.06 5.40 -3.81
C SER A 199 0.27 6.13 -3.58
N ALA A 200 1.28 5.89 -4.40
CA ALA A 200 2.57 6.55 -4.32
C ALA A 200 2.48 8.05 -4.64
N LEU A 201 1.70 8.44 -5.65
CA LEU A 201 1.48 9.84 -6.01
C LEU A 201 0.81 10.61 -4.88
N ILE A 202 -0.21 10.03 -4.25
CA ILE A 202 -0.88 10.62 -3.08
C ILE A 202 0.12 10.74 -1.92
N ALA A 203 0.89 9.67 -1.67
CA ALA A 203 1.86 9.62 -0.59
C ALA A 203 2.97 10.68 -0.73
N SER A 204 3.35 11.00 -1.95
CA SER A 204 4.40 11.98 -2.28
C SER A 204 3.84 13.39 -2.57
N GLY A 205 2.52 13.60 -2.46
CA GLY A 205 1.88 14.90 -2.74
C GLY A 205 1.91 15.31 -4.22
N GLN A 206 2.08 14.36 -5.16
CA GLN A 206 2.17 14.62 -6.60
C GLN A 206 0.78 14.75 -7.23
N VAL A 207 0.01 15.73 -6.78
CA VAL A 207 -1.41 15.90 -7.09
C VAL A 207 -1.66 16.09 -8.58
N ALA A 208 -0.78 16.81 -9.27
CA ALA A 208 -0.90 17.10 -10.71
C ALA A 208 -0.88 15.82 -11.58
N GLN A 209 -0.29 14.73 -11.11
CA GLN A 209 -0.20 13.46 -11.84
C GLN A 209 -1.40 12.53 -11.58
N ILE A 210 -2.18 12.79 -10.53
CA ILE A 210 -3.30 11.94 -10.12
C ILE A 210 -4.37 11.80 -11.21
N PRO A 211 -4.81 12.84 -11.93
CA PRO A 211 -5.90 12.69 -12.91
C PRO A 211 -5.61 11.62 -13.96
N TYR A 212 -4.43 11.64 -14.55
CA TYR A 212 -4.03 10.65 -15.56
C TYR A 212 -4.00 9.23 -14.98
N HIS A 213 -3.32 9.06 -13.84
CA HIS A 213 -3.12 7.74 -13.26
C HIS A 213 -4.38 7.17 -12.59
N LEU A 214 -5.25 8.00 -12.04
CA LEU A 214 -6.53 7.57 -11.48
C LEU A 214 -7.50 7.13 -12.60
N ASN A 215 -7.57 7.88 -13.72
CA ASN A 215 -8.32 7.44 -14.90
C ASN A 215 -7.82 6.08 -15.39
N ARG A 216 -6.49 5.93 -15.59
CA ARG A 216 -5.88 4.67 -15.97
C ARG A 216 -6.17 3.53 -14.98
N ALA A 217 -6.17 3.83 -13.68
CA ALA A 217 -6.52 2.83 -12.66
C ALA A 217 -7.96 2.33 -12.82
N MET A 218 -8.90 3.24 -13.09
CA MET A 218 -10.30 2.90 -13.30
C MET A 218 -10.50 2.16 -14.64
N ASP A 219 -9.78 2.52 -15.69
CA ASP A 219 -9.78 1.78 -16.97
C ASP A 219 -9.24 0.36 -16.80
N ASN A 220 -8.27 0.17 -15.90
CA ASN A 220 -7.71 -1.12 -15.52
C ASN A 220 -8.56 -1.89 -14.50
N GLY A 221 -9.77 -1.41 -14.15
CA GLY A 221 -10.73 -2.12 -13.31
C GLY A 221 -10.75 -1.72 -11.82
N LEU A 222 -10.05 -0.65 -11.41
CA LEU A 222 -10.23 -0.10 -10.07
C LEU A 222 -11.59 0.62 -10.01
N THR A 223 -12.47 0.19 -9.11
CA THR A 223 -13.77 0.85 -8.96
C THR A 223 -13.64 2.19 -8.21
N GLN A 224 -14.60 3.08 -8.41
CA GLN A 224 -14.67 4.35 -7.66
C GLN A 224 -14.73 4.10 -6.15
N ALA A 225 -15.49 3.09 -5.71
CA ALA A 225 -15.58 2.72 -4.30
C ALA A 225 -14.21 2.29 -3.73
N GLN A 226 -13.45 1.48 -4.48
CA GLN A 226 -12.10 1.07 -4.09
C GLN A 226 -11.11 2.25 -4.08
N ALA A 227 -11.19 3.15 -5.05
CA ALA A 227 -10.37 4.37 -5.08
C ALA A 227 -10.68 5.29 -3.88
N SER A 228 -11.96 5.47 -3.55
CA SER A 228 -12.40 6.21 -2.37
C SER A 228 -11.89 5.59 -1.06
N GLU A 229 -11.97 4.27 -0.94
CA GLU A 229 -11.49 3.58 0.24
C GLU A 229 -9.95 3.57 0.32
N THR A 230 -9.25 3.61 -0.82
CA THR A 230 -7.79 3.83 -0.87
C THR A 230 -7.41 5.18 -0.27
N LEU A 231 -8.12 6.26 -0.59
CA LEU A 231 -7.93 7.57 0.03
C LEU A 231 -8.14 7.52 1.55
N THR A 232 -9.22 6.86 1.99
CA THR A 232 -9.51 6.66 3.43
C THR A 232 -8.37 5.94 4.13
N HIS A 233 -7.87 4.86 3.54
CA HIS A 233 -6.77 4.07 4.09
C HIS A 233 -5.47 4.87 4.15
N LEU A 234 -5.14 5.58 3.08
CA LEU A 234 -3.92 6.39 2.98
C LEU A 234 -3.85 7.51 4.01
N ALA A 235 -4.98 8.07 4.48
CA ALA A 235 -4.96 9.13 5.47
C ALA A 235 -4.18 8.77 6.74
N PHE A 236 -4.16 7.48 7.11
CA PHE A 236 -3.44 6.96 8.27
C PHE A 236 -1.94 6.74 8.03
N TYR A 237 -1.49 6.65 6.77
CA TYR A 237 -0.10 6.37 6.41
C TYR A 237 0.65 7.59 5.90
N VAL A 238 -0.05 8.49 5.20
CA VAL A 238 0.58 9.63 4.54
C VAL A 238 0.19 10.98 5.17
N GLY A 239 -0.73 10.94 6.14
CA GLY A 239 -1.30 12.10 6.82
C GLY A 239 -2.46 12.73 6.05
N TRP A 240 -3.37 13.33 6.80
CA TRP A 240 -4.58 14.00 6.28
C TRP A 240 -4.29 15.06 5.22
N PRO A 241 -3.28 15.95 5.36
CA PRO A 241 -3.02 16.99 4.38
C PRO A 241 -2.76 16.46 2.96
N ASN A 242 -2.00 15.38 2.81
CA ASN A 242 -1.74 14.78 1.50
C ASN A 242 -3.03 14.23 0.86
N VAL A 243 -3.88 13.59 1.66
CA VAL A 243 -5.16 13.07 1.18
C VAL A 243 -6.12 14.22 0.83
N PHE A 244 -6.23 15.24 1.68
CA PHE A 244 -7.08 16.40 1.41
C PHE A 244 -6.66 17.17 0.15
N SER A 245 -5.36 17.21 -0.17
CA SER A 245 -4.86 17.75 -1.44
C SER A 245 -5.29 16.90 -2.65
N ALA A 246 -5.40 15.59 -2.48
CA ALA A 246 -5.82 14.66 -3.54
C ALA A 246 -7.34 14.60 -3.74
N LEU A 247 -8.16 14.88 -2.69
CA LEU A 247 -9.61 14.75 -2.74
C LEU A 247 -10.30 15.58 -3.85
N PRO A 248 -9.98 16.89 -4.05
CA PRO A 248 -10.60 17.68 -5.12
C PRO A 248 -10.33 17.09 -6.51
N VAL A 249 -9.11 16.58 -6.72
CA VAL A 249 -8.68 15.99 -7.98
C VAL A 249 -9.38 14.65 -8.23
N ALA A 250 -9.49 13.82 -7.20
CA ALA A 250 -10.21 12.54 -7.30
C ALA A 250 -11.71 12.78 -7.57
N LYS A 251 -12.32 13.78 -6.91
CA LYS A 251 -13.70 14.19 -7.15
C LYS A 251 -13.93 14.58 -8.62
N ASP A 252 -13.07 15.42 -9.18
CA ASP A 252 -13.17 15.86 -10.58
C ASP A 252 -13.09 14.66 -11.56
N VAL A 253 -12.19 13.70 -11.30
CA VAL A 253 -12.08 12.47 -12.09
C VAL A 253 -13.38 11.65 -11.99
N PHE A 254 -13.91 11.45 -10.79
CA PHE A 254 -15.14 10.68 -10.59
C PHE A 254 -16.36 11.32 -11.28
N GLU A 255 -16.52 12.62 -11.14
CA GLU A 255 -17.65 13.36 -11.77
C GLU A 255 -17.60 13.34 -13.30
N LYS A 256 -16.38 13.40 -13.90
CA LYS A 256 -16.22 13.34 -15.35
C LYS A 256 -16.50 11.94 -15.92
N ARG A 257 -16.33 10.91 -15.14
CA ARG A 257 -16.59 9.51 -15.56
C ARG A 257 -18.05 9.08 -15.37
N THR A 258 -18.85 9.81 -14.61
CA THR A 258 -20.28 9.54 -14.43
C THR A 258 -21.17 10.29 -15.41
N ARG A 259 -20.63 11.21 -16.19
CA ARG A 259 -21.30 11.94 -17.27
C ARG A 259 -21.12 11.22 -18.61
#